data_be03c0ef55313f2d7387d4097ff4c24b
#
_entry.id   be03c0ef55313f2d7387d4097ff4c24b
#
_cell.length_a   1.000
_cell.length_b   1.000
_cell.length_c   1.000
_cell.angle_alpha   90.00
_cell.angle_beta   90.00
_cell.angle_gamma   90.00
#
_symmetry.space_group_name_H-M   'P 1'
#
loop_
_entity.id
_entity.type
_entity.pdbx_description
1 polymer ?
#
loop_
_entity_poly.entity_id
_entity_poly.type
_entity_poly.pdbx_seq_one_letter_code
_entity_poly.pdbx_strand_id
1 'polypeptide(L)'
;MKKYVFLFLSGMTFALTQCSDKHGDSAAYNGPVTQSEKQAFGVDTVATGLENPWGMAFLPDGRILVTERKGEIRIIQDGKLLEDKIENVPSVYANGQGGLLDIVVHPDYANNGWIYLSYAKPGEGGGGTTIARTKLQGNAFTDFHELFSAQPFANSDVHFGSRIVFDGKGHIFFSSGERGTKANAQKLSNHLGKVLRLNEDGTVPTDNPFVGIDSAKSEIWSYGHRNPQGLVYDAATETLWDVEHGPKGGDELNKVEKGKNYGWPVITYGINYDGTPITDITAKEGMEQPVHYWVPSIATCGLVRVGSDQYPGWKGNFLVGALALTHVHRVEVSAENKSVHDEKLLDKIGRVRAVVQSPEGFLYVATESPGMVLKIIPQ
;
A
#
# COMPACT_ATOMS: atom_id res chain seq x y z
N MET A 1 17.02 14.66 -83.78
CA MET A 1 16.28 15.46 -82.80
C MET A 1 16.30 14.72 -81.43
N LYS A 2 17.19 15.14 -80.55
CA LYS A 2 17.30 14.57 -79.20
C LYS A 2 16.48 15.37 -78.23
N LYS A 3 15.48 14.78 -77.55
CA LYS A 3 14.68 15.38 -76.50
C LYS A 3 15.39 15.18 -75.15
N TYR A 4 15.75 16.24 -74.49
CA TYR A 4 16.25 16.20 -73.09
C TYR A 4 15.03 16.29 -72.14
N VAL A 5 14.95 15.31 -71.22
CA VAL A 5 13.97 15.30 -70.11
C VAL A 5 14.72 15.88 -68.89
N PHE A 6 14.23 16.99 -68.35
CA PHE A 6 14.69 17.55 -67.08
C PHE A 6 13.93 16.88 -65.94
N LEU A 7 14.65 16.20 -65.05
CA LEU A 7 14.14 15.71 -63.78
C LEU A 7 14.28 16.78 -62.70
N PHE A 8 13.16 17.31 -62.19
CA PHE A 8 13.16 18.15 -61.00
C PHE A 8 13.21 17.24 -59.76
N LEU A 9 14.34 17.30 -58.99
CA LEU A 9 14.41 16.74 -57.64
C LEU A 9 13.86 17.80 -56.68
N SER A 10 12.66 17.52 -56.10
CA SER A 10 12.13 18.28 -54.98
C SER A 10 12.78 17.79 -53.69
N GLY A 11 13.67 18.60 -53.11
CA GLY A 11 14.25 18.36 -51.80
C GLY A 11 13.25 18.65 -50.70
N MET A 12 12.76 17.59 -50.04
CA MET A 12 11.93 17.66 -48.86
C MET A 12 12.82 17.77 -47.63
N THR A 13 12.99 18.98 -47.11
CA THR A 13 13.65 19.24 -45.84
C THR A 13 12.75 18.77 -44.70
N PHE A 14 13.11 17.67 -44.06
CA PHE A 14 12.54 17.27 -42.79
C PHE A 14 13.07 18.19 -41.69
N ALA A 15 12.22 19.07 -41.18
CA ALA A 15 12.49 19.78 -39.94
C ALA A 15 12.32 18.78 -38.79
N LEU A 16 13.43 18.35 -38.19
CA LEU A 16 13.44 17.67 -36.89
C LEU A 16 12.99 18.67 -35.81
N THR A 17 11.73 18.60 -35.42
CA THR A 17 11.26 19.23 -34.18
C THR A 17 11.89 18.45 -33.02
N GLN A 18 12.96 19.02 -32.43
CA GLN A 18 13.41 18.61 -31.13
C GLN A 18 12.26 18.87 -30.14
N CYS A 19 11.62 17.79 -29.65
CA CYS A 19 10.89 17.85 -28.41
C CYS A 19 11.89 18.20 -27.30
N SER A 20 11.89 19.43 -26.85
CA SER A 20 12.55 19.80 -25.61
C SER A 20 11.78 19.12 -24.48
N ASP A 21 12.37 18.09 -23.89
CA ASP A 21 11.97 17.58 -22.60
C ASP A 21 11.99 18.74 -21.61
N LYS A 22 10.81 19.22 -21.24
CA LYS A 22 10.65 20.10 -20.09
C LYS A 22 10.87 19.23 -18.85
N HIS A 23 12.12 18.95 -18.53
CA HIS A 23 12.50 18.71 -17.15
C HIS A 23 12.27 20.04 -16.43
N GLY A 24 11.19 20.09 -15.65
CA GLY A 24 10.97 21.22 -14.76
C GLY A 24 12.20 21.32 -13.88
N ASP A 25 12.87 22.49 -13.88
CA ASP A 25 13.92 22.83 -12.94
C ASP A 25 13.36 22.58 -11.52
N SER A 26 13.67 21.44 -10.93
CA SER A 26 13.47 21.24 -9.51
C SER A 26 14.46 22.19 -8.83
N ALA A 27 13.96 23.22 -8.17
CA ALA A 27 14.80 24.07 -7.33
C ALA A 27 15.67 23.14 -6.46
N ALA A 28 16.98 23.40 -6.46
CA ALA A 28 17.93 22.57 -5.72
C ALA A 28 17.47 22.52 -4.24
N TYR A 29 17.41 21.32 -3.67
CA TYR A 29 17.08 21.17 -2.26
C TYR A 29 18.14 21.87 -1.39
N ASN A 30 17.71 22.80 -0.56
CA ASN A 30 18.59 23.60 0.31
C ASN A 30 18.43 23.25 1.82
N GLY A 31 17.64 22.22 2.13
CA GLY A 31 17.42 21.77 3.51
C GLY A 31 18.55 20.88 4.03
N PRO A 32 18.42 20.41 5.29
CA PRO A 32 19.37 19.46 5.87
C PRO A 32 19.40 18.13 5.12
N VAL A 33 20.61 17.66 4.80
CA VAL A 33 20.84 16.36 4.17
C VAL A 33 21.18 15.33 5.25
N THR A 34 20.48 14.21 5.20
CA THR A 34 20.74 13.03 6.04
C THR A 34 21.47 11.99 5.21
N GLN A 35 22.50 11.38 5.79
CA GLN A 35 23.20 10.28 5.17
C GLN A 35 22.67 8.95 5.74
N SER A 36 22.05 8.12 4.89
CA SER A 36 21.88 6.70 5.20
C SER A 36 23.12 5.92 4.76
N GLU A 37 23.13 4.63 5.02
CA GLU A 37 24.26 3.79 4.63
C GLU A 37 24.52 3.77 3.13
N LYS A 38 23.46 3.87 2.30
CA LYS A 38 23.56 3.71 0.84
C LYS A 38 23.06 4.91 0.04
N GLN A 39 22.39 5.87 0.64
CA GLN A 39 21.74 6.99 -0.05
C GLN A 39 21.71 8.23 0.82
N ALA A 40 22.21 9.35 0.31
CA ALA A 40 21.97 10.65 0.89
C ALA A 40 20.58 11.16 0.50
N PHE A 41 19.89 11.82 1.41
CA PHE A 41 18.55 12.34 1.15
C PHE A 41 18.21 13.55 2.04
N GLY A 42 17.32 14.39 1.54
CA GLY A 42 16.65 15.43 2.30
C GLY A 42 15.20 15.09 2.56
N VAL A 43 14.52 15.89 3.37
CA VAL A 43 13.10 15.72 3.68
C VAL A 43 12.40 17.07 3.59
N ASP A 44 11.38 17.14 2.72
CA ASP A 44 10.49 18.29 2.61
C ASP A 44 9.14 17.98 3.26
N THR A 45 8.62 18.95 4.01
CA THR A 45 7.24 18.88 4.50
C THR A 45 6.29 19.39 3.43
N VAL A 46 5.50 18.46 2.86
CA VAL A 46 4.53 18.77 1.80
C VAL A 46 3.26 19.39 2.39
N ALA A 47 2.76 18.83 3.48
CA ALA A 47 1.58 19.36 4.17
C ALA A 47 1.56 18.94 5.64
N THR A 48 0.90 19.75 6.46
CA THR A 48 0.62 19.50 7.89
C THR A 48 -0.86 19.71 8.19
N GLY A 49 -1.33 19.35 9.39
CA GLY A 49 -2.71 19.59 9.81
C GLY A 49 -3.69 18.51 9.39
N LEU A 50 -3.21 17.33 9.01
CA LEU A 50 -4.02 16.14 8.76
C LEU A 50 -4.46 15.47 10.07
N GLU A 51 -5.61 14.82 10.07
CA GLU A 51 -6.16 14.08 11.21
C GLU A 51 -6.13 12.57 10.98
N ASN A 52 -5.19 11.86 11.59
CA ASN A 52 -5.02 10.42 11.41
C ASN A 52 -5.04 9.98 9.93
N PRO A 53 -4.16 10.55 9.09
CA PRO A 53 -4.07 10.14 7.68
C PRO A 53 -3.75 8.65 7.58
N TRP A 54 -4.33 7.97 6.56
CA TRP A 54 -4.18 6.53 6.42
C TRP A 54 -3.61 6.11 5.08
N GLY A 55 -4.28 6.42 3.98
CA GLY A 55 -3.87 6.14 2.60
C GLY A 55 -3.53 7.43 1.85
N MET A 56 -2.74 7.31 0.80
CA MET A 56 -2.32 8.44 -0.04
C MET A 56 -2.25 8.01 -1.50
N ALA A 57 -2.83 8.81 -2.40
CA ALA A 57 -2.86 8.55 -3.83
C ALA A 57 -2.55 9.81 -4.64
N PHE A 58 -1.87 9.64 -5.77
CA PHE A 58 -1.45 10.71 -6.67
C PHE A 58 -2.35 10.73 -7.91
N LEU A 59 -2.97 11.87 -8.19
CA LEU A 59 -3.75 12.09 -9.41
C LEU A 59 -2.87 12.65 -10.53
N PRO A 60 -3.20 12.37 -11.80
CA PRO A 60 -2.44 12.92 -12.94
C PRO A 60 -2.46 14.44 -13.06
N ASP A 61 -3.41 15.10 -12.40
CA ASP A 61 -3.52 16.57 -12.36
C ASP A 61 -2.64 17.22 -11.28
N GLY A 62 -1.83 16.43 -10.57
CA GLY A 62 -0.90 16.88 -9.54
C GLY A 62 -1.48 16.94 -8.14
N ARG A 63 -2.78 16.67 -7.96
CA ARG A 63 -3.38 16.55 -6.63
C ARG A 63 -2.94 15.28 -5.94
N ILE A 64 -2.69 15.37 -4.63
CA ILE A 64 -2.51 14.23 -3.75
C ILE A 64 -3.77 14.10 -2.89
N LEU A 65 -4.42 12.94 -2.95
CA LEU A 65 -5.55 12.61 -2.09
C LEU A 65 -5.05 11.86 -0.86
N VAL A 66 -5.47 12.29 0.32
CA VAL A 66 -5.11 11.65 1.60
C VAL A 66 -6.38 11.30 2.35
N THR A 67 -6.58 10.02 2.64
CA THR A 67 -7.71 9.58 3.47
C THR A 67 -7.44 9.90 4.94
N GLU A 68 -8.43 10.42 5.63
CA GLU A 68 -8.46 10.55 7.08
C GLU A 68 -9.42 9.51 7.67
N ARG A 69 -8.97 8.79 8.66
CA ARG A 69 -9.66 7.60 9.20
C ARG A 69 -11.10 7.89 9.64
N LYS A 70 -11.43 9.12 10.03
CA LYS A 70 -12.80 9.52 10.40
C LYS A 70 -13.81 9.52 9.24
N GLY A 71 -13.37 9.37 7.97
CA GLY A 71 -14.25 9.31 6.79
C GLY A 71 -14.14 10.55 5.89
N GLU A 72 -13.02 11.25 5.92
CA GLU A 72 -12.75 12.38 5.04
C GLU A 72 -11.60 12.08 4.09
N ILE A 73 -11.59 12.72 2.92
CA ILE A 73 -10.46 12.71 1.99
C ILE A 73 -10.01 14.13 1.76
N ARG A 74 -8.77 14.41 2.15
CA ARG A 74 -8.12 15.70 2.04
C ARG A 74 -7.40 15.81 0.70
N ILE A 75 -7.28 17.04 0.22
CA ILE A 75 -6.62 17.37 -1.04
C ILE A 75 -5.36 18.18 -0.72
N ILE A 76 -4.22 17.72 -1.22
CA ILE A 76 -2.99 18.50 -1.24
C ILE A 76 -2.72 18.88 -2.69
N GLN A 77 -2.49 20.16 -2.95
CA GLN A 77 -2.16 20.68 -4.28
C GLN A 77 -1.09 21.78 -4.14
N ASP A 78 -0.10 21.75 -5.01
CA ASP A 78 1.01 22.71 -5.03
C ASP A 78 1.68 22.89 -3.65
N GLY A 79 1.86 21.76 -2.92
CA GLY A 79 2.45 21.74 -1.59
C GLY A 79 1.58 22.36 -0.48
N LYS A 80 0.27 22.48 -0.69
CA LYS A 80 -0.67 23.04 0.29
C LYS A 80 -1.83 22.11 0.54
N LEU A 81 -2.17 21.92 1.81
CA LEU A 81 -3.40 21.27 2.22
C LEU A 81 -4.56 22.24 1.95
N LEU A 82 -5.50 21.85 1.08
CA LEU A 82 -6.68 22.65 0.78
C LEU A 82 -7.74 22.54 1.89
N GLU A 83 -8.57 23.58 2.04
CA GLU A 83 -9.75 23.54 2.90
C GLU A 83 -10.82 22.61 2.31
N ASP A 84 -10.96 22.60 0.98
CA ASP A 84 -11.86 21.71 0.26
C ASP A 84 -11.49 20.25 0.48
N LYS A 85 -12.51 19.41 0.50
CA LYS A 85 -12.43 17.96 0.67
C LYS A 85 -13.12 17.26 -0.48
N ILE A 86 -12.89 15.96 -0.63
CA ILE A 86 -13.66 15.14 -1.55
C ILE A 86 -15.06 14.90 -0.95
N GLU A 87 -16.07 15.16 -1.76
CA GLU A 87 -17.47 14.92 -1.44
C GLU A 87 -17.92 13.49 -1.80
N ASN A 88 -19.08 13.07 -1.28
CA ASN A 88 -19.71 11.77 -1.53
C ASN A 88 -18.84 10.57 -1.09
N VAL A 89 -18.00 10.76 -0.07
CA VAL A 89 -17.24 9.68 0.57
C VAL A 89 -18.21 8.73 1.28
N PRO A 90 -18.03 7.40 1.21
CA PRO A 90 -18.91 6.46 1.88
C PRO A 90 -18.90 6.62 3.41
N SER A 91 -20.03 6.33 4.06
CA SER A 91 -20.11 6.26 5.52
C SER A 91 -19.22 5.14 6.06
N VAL A 92 -18.48 5.41 7.12
CA VAL A 92 -17.49 4.49 7.68
C VAL A 92 -17.76 4.14 9.14
N TYR A 93 -17.36 2.95 9.54
CA TYR A 93 -17.30 2.51 10.94
C TYR A 93 -15.98 3.00 11.57
N ALA A 94 -15.97 4.26 12.00
CA ALA A 94 -14.80 4.93 12.58
C ALA A 94 -14.62 4.61 14.06
N ASN A 95 -14.40 3.32 14.39
CA ASN A 95 -14.15 2.84 15.74
C ASN A 95 -12.79 2.18 15.85
N GLY A 96 -11.97 2.60 16.83
CA GLY A 96 -10.61 2.10 17.03
C GLY A 96 -9.73 2.25 15.80
N GLN A 97 -9.32 1.14 15.19
CA GLN A 97 -8.51 1.11 13.95
C GLN A 97 -9.36 1.20 12.68
N GLY A 98 -10.70 1.11 12.79
CA GLY A 98 -11.61 1.23 11.66
C GLY A 98 -11.77 2.66 11.17
N GLY A 99 -12.42 2.82 10.02
CA GLY A 99 -12.68 4.11 9.39
C GLY A 99 -12.49 4.06 7.88
N LEU A 100 -12.19 5.21 7.26
CA LEU A 100 -11.72 5.28 5.89
C LEU A 100 -10.22 4.95 5.89
N LEU A 101 -9.82 4.00 5.07
CA LEU A 101 -8.50 3.39 5.16
C LEU A 101 -7.70 3.68 3.87
N ASP A 102 -7.54 2.73 2.98
CA ASP A 102 -6.68 2.95 1.81
C ASP A 102 -7.41 3.65 0.65
N ILE A 103 -6.62 4.31 -0.18
CA ILE A 103 -7.03 4.88 -1.46
C ILE A 103 -5.95 4.62 -2.49
N VAL A 104 -6.32 4.09 -3.64
CA VAL A 104 -5.39 3.84 -4.75
C VAL A 104 -6.02 4.26 -6.08
N VAL A 105 -5.24 4.90 -6.91
CA VAL A 105 -5.62 5.24 -8.29
C VAL A 105 -5.33 4.04 -9.18
N HIS A 106 -6.28 3.69 -10.04
CA HIS A 106 -6.10 2.60 -10.99
C HIS A 106 -4.89 2.86 -11.90
N PRO A 107 -4.05 1.86 -12.22
CA PRO A 107 -2.89 2.06 -13.10
C PRO A 107 -3.23 2.68 -14.46
N ASP A 108 -4.41 2.37 -15.00
CA ASP A 108 -4.93 2.93 -16.27
C ASP A 108 -5.98 4.04 -16.03
N TYR A 109 -5.78 4.84 -14.98
CA TYR A 109 -6.72 5.91 -14.59
C TYR A 109 -7.01 6.89 -15.72
N ALA A 110 -6.01 7.22 -16.54
CA ALA A 110 -6.17 8.16 -17.65
C ALA A 110 -7.28 7.73 -18.63
N ASN A 111 -7.53 6.42 -18.79
CA ASN A 111 -8.55 5.89 -19.69
C ASN A 111 -9.85 5.53 -18.97
N ASN A 112 -9.78 5.04 -17.72
CA ASN A 112 -10.95 4.50 -17.03
C ASN A 112 -11.47 5.35 -15.87
N GLY A 113 -10.64 6.24 -15.30
CA GLY A 113 -11.00 7.16 -14.22
C GLY A 113 -11.28 6.51 -12.86
N TRP A 114 -10.92 5.23 -12.66
CA TRP A 114 -11.22 4.52 -11.42
C TRP A 114 -10.25 4.84 -10.28
N ILE A 115 -10.83 5.07 -9.11
CA ILE A 115 -10.16 5.15 -7.81
C ILE A 115 -10.75 4.04 -6.93
N TYR A 116 -9.91 3.30 -6.24
CA TYR A 116 -10.33 2.25 -5.31
C TYR A 116 -10.15 2.71 -3.88
N LEU A 117 -11.10 2.33 -3.05
CA LEU A 117 -11.13 2.64 -1.62
C LEU A 117 -11.24 1.36 -0.82
N SER A 118 -10.56 1.31 0.31
CA SER A 118 -10.90 0.39 1.39
C SER A 118 -11.39 1.17 2.61
N TYR A 119 -12.38 0.63 3.29
CA TYR A 119 -12.94 1.24 4.48
C TYR A 119 -13.59 0.20 5.38
N ALA A 120 -13.74 0.52 6.64
CA ALA A 120 -14.56 -0.24 7.56
C ALA A 120 -16.02 0.16 7.34
N LYS A 121 -16.83 -0.73 6.73
CA LYS A 121 -18.26 -0.51 6.51
C LYS A 121 -19.04 -0.85 7.79
N PRO A 122 -19.95 0.04 8.26
CA PRO A 122 -20.85 -0.31 9.35
C PRO A 122 -21.91 -1.32 8.88
N GLY A 123 -22.30 -2.24 9.77
CA GLY A 123 -23.34 -3.22 9.50
C GLY A 123 -23.73 -3.99 10.74
N GLU A 124 -24.62 -4.97 10.57
CA GLU A 124 -25.03 -5.83 11.67
C GLU A 124 -23.84 -6.60 12.24
N GLY A 125 -23.66 -6.53 13.55
CA GLY A 125 -22.53 -7.13 14.25
C GLY A 125 -21.26 -6.30 14.30
N GLY A 126 -21.25 -5.03 13.80
CA GLY A 126 -20.13 -4.11 13.92
C GLY A 126 -19.61 -3.58 12.59
N GLY A 127 -18.29 -3.68 12.33
CA GLY A 127 -17.68 -3.21 11.09
C GLY A 127 -16.94 -4.30 10.33
N GLY A 128 -16.91 -4.20 8.99
CA GLY A 128 -16.19 -5.12 8.10
C GLY A 128 -15.35 -4.38 7.07
N THR A 129 -14.19 -4.92 6.75
CA THR A 129 -13.34 -4.39 5.69
C THR A 129 -14.05 -4.52 4.35
N THR A 130 -14.21 -3.40 3.66
CA THR A 130 -14.95 -3.29 2.40
C THR A 130 -14.07 -2.63 1.34
N ILE A 131 -14.17 -3.12 0.12
CA ILE A 131 -13.50 -2.57 -1.07
C ILE A 131 -14.57 -1.99 -1.98
N ALA A 132 -14.33 -0.78 -2.46
CA ALA A 132 -15.17 -0.12 -3.45
C ALA A 132 -14.31 0.56 -4.52
N ARG A 133 -14.92 0.85 -5.67
CA ARG A 133 -14.32 1.73 -6.68
C ARG A 133 -15.28 2.86 -7.02
N THR A 134 -14.74 3.98 -7.42
CA THR A 134 -15.49 5.20 -7.74
C THR A 134 -14.74 6.01 -8.78
N LYS A 135 -15.39 6.99 -9.38
CA LYS A 135 -14.76 8.02 -10.24
C LYS A 135 -14.75 9.36 -9.53
N LEU A 136 -13.88 10.25 -9.96
CA LEU A 136 -13.79 11.60 -9.44
C LEU A 136 -14.17 12.61 -10.52
N GLN A 137 -15.14 13.49 -10.19
CA GLN A 137 -15.52 14.63 -11.02
C GLN A 137 -15.41 15.92 -10.20
N GLY A 138 -14.46 16.77 -10.55
CA GLY A 138 -14.08 17.89 -9.69
C GLY A 138 -13.56 17.40 -8.34
N ASN A 139 -14.25 17.75 -7.26
CA ASN A 139 -13.96 17.27 -5.91
C ASN A 139 -15.04 16.29 -5.37
N ALA A 140 -15.89 15.71 -6.24
CA ALA A 140 -16.95 14.81 -5.82
C ALA A 140 -16.76 13.40 -6.39
N PHE A 141 -16.95 12.38 -5.57
CA PHE A 141 -17.03 11.00 -6.04
C PHE A 141 -18.36 10.77 -6.78
N THR A 142 -18.26 10.05 -7.88
CA THR A 142 -19.37 9.65 -8.74
C THR A 142 -19.20 8.18 -9.09
N ASP A 143 -20.25 7.54 -9.64
CA ASP A 143 -20.17 6.15 -10.12
C ASP A 143 -19.59 5.18 -9.05
N PHE A 144 -20.13 5.24 -7.83
CA PHE A 144 -19.64 4.45 -6.70
C PHE A 144 -20.16 3.00 -6.77
N HIS A 145 -19.25 2.05 -6.73
CA HIS A 145 -19.53 0.61 -6.72
C HIS A 145 -18.83 -0.09 -5.55
N GLU A 146 -19.60 -0.67 -4.66
CA GLU A 146 -19.06 -1.61 -3.67
C GLU A 146 -18.75 -2.95 -4.36
N LEU A 147 -17.52 -3.40 -4.28
CA LEU A 147 -17.04 -4.61 -4.93
C LEU A 147 -17.05 -5.82 -4.00
N PHE A 148 -16.76 -5.58 -2.72
CA PHE A 148 -16.58 -6.66 -1.75
C PHE A 148 -16.74 -6.16 -0.31
N SER A 149 -17.28 -7.01 0.56
CA SER A 149 -17.27 -6.80 2.00
C SER A 149 -16.88 -8.09 2.74
N ALA A 150 -15.82 -8.01 3.55
CA ALA A 150 -15.33 -9.15 4.33
C ALA A 150 -16.35 -9.62 5.36
N GLN A 151 -16.58 -10.91 5.40
CA GLN A 151 -17.55 -11.54 6.31
C GLN A 151 -16.86 -12.52 7.27
N PRO A 152 -17.42 -12.67 8.48
CA PRO A 152 -18.52 -11.88 9.08
C PRO A 152 -18.06 -10.47 9.49
N PHE A 153 -19.00 -9.55 9.62
CA PHE A 153 -18.74 -8.29 10.33
C PHE A 153 -18.51 -8.58 11.80
N ALA A 154 -17.67 -7.79 12.46
CA ALA A 154 -17.28 -8.03 13.83
C ALA A 154 -17.37 -6.76 14.68
N ASN A 155 -17.93 -6.92 15.88
CA ASN A 155 -17.89 -5.87 16.90
C ASN A 155 -16.50 -5.86 17.57
N SER A 156 -15.53 -5.42 16.80
CA SER A 156 -14.14 -5.29 17.21
C SER A 156 -13.59 -3.99 16.65
N ASP A 157 -12.72 -3.35 17.40
CA ASP A 157 -12.10 -2.07 17.06
C ASP A 157 -10.70 -2.22 16.46
N VAL A 158 -10.23 -3.47 16.27
CA VAL A 158 -8.87 -3.77 15.80
C VAL A 158 -8.83 -4.63 14.53
N HIS A 159 -7.69 -4.64 13.88
CA HIS A 159 -7.26 -5.55 12.81
C HIS A 159 -8.18 -5.56 11.59
N PHE A 160 -8.25 -4.43 10.88
CA PHE A 160 -9.01 -4.31 9.64
C PHE A 160 -8.20 -4.70 8.39
N GLY A 161 -6.86 -4.76 8.47
CA GLY A 161 -6.00 -4.93 7.30
C GLY A 161 -6.12 -3.73 6.35
N SER A 162 -6.72 -3.95 5.17
CA SER A 162 -7.27 -2.93 4.26
C SER A 162 -6.34 -2.34 3.20
N ARG A 163 -5.08 -2.74 3.08
CA ARG A 163 -4.21 -2.27 1.99
C ARG A 163 -4.65 -2.89 0.66
N ILE A 164 -4.60 -2.11 -0.43
CA ILE A 164 -4.98 -2.52 -1.80
C ILE A 164 -3.78 -2.37 -2.73
N VAL A 165 -3.53 -3.37 -3.59
CA VAL A 165 -2.55 -3.27 -4.68
C VAL A 165 -3.08 -3.94 -5.95
N PHE A 166 -2.63 -3.43 -7.12
CA PHE A 166 -2.89 -4.03 -8.43
C PHE A 166 -1.71 -4.91 -8.85
N ASP A 167 -1.99 -6.00 -9.56
CA ASP A 167 -0.95 -6.82 -10.20
C ASP A 167 -0.62 -6.38 -11.64
N GLY A 168 -1.37 -5.43 -12.18
CA GLY A 168 -1.25 -5.00 -13.57
C GLY A 168 -1.73 -6.04 -14.60
N LYS A 169 -2.41 -7.10 -14.14
CA LYS A 169 -2.95 -8.21 -14.96
C LYS A 169 -4.47 -8.32 -14.87
N GLY A 170 -5.13 -7.28 -14.35
CA GLY A 170 -6.59 -7.22 -14.19
C GLY A 170 -7.08 -7.67 -12.82
N HIS A 171 -6.22 -7.77 -11.82
CA HIS A 171 -6.60 -8.16 -10.47
C HIS A 171 -6.17 -7.15 -9.42
N ILE A 172 -6.92 -7.14 -8.31
CA ILE A 172 -6.56 -6.47 -7.06
C ILE A 172 -6.29 -7.51 -5.98
N PHE A 173 -5.24 -7.26 -5.19
CA PHE A 173 -5.03 -7.92 -3.91
C PHE A 173 -5.32 -6.94 -2.79
N PHE A 174 -5.92 -7.43 -1.72
CA PHE A 174 -6.17 -6.63 -0.53
C PHE A 174 -6.18 -7.50 0.72
N SER A 175 -6.03 -6.86 1.87
CA SER A 175 -5.93 -7.58 3.15
C SER A 175 -7.15 -7.36 4.02
N SER A 176 -7.46 -8.35 4.85
CA SER A 176 -8.41 -8.26 5.95
C SER A 176 -7.79 -8.89 7.20
N GLY A 177 -7.75 -8.14 8.30
CA GLY A 177 -7.25 -8.63 9.57
C GLY A 177 -8.21 -9.60 10.27
N GLU A 178 -7.73 -10.32 11.28
CA GLU A 178 -8.50 -11.38 11.98
C GLU A 178 -9.53 -10.85 12.99
N ARG A 179 -9.61 -9.51 13.15
CA ARG A 179 -10.62 -8.79 13.94
C ARG A 179 -10.57 -9.14 15.44
N GLY A 180 -9.38 -9.32 16.01
CA GLY A 180 -9.18 -9.63 17.44
C GLY A 180 -9.52 -11.06 17.83
N THR A 181 -10.01 -11.89 16.91
CA THR A 181 -10.33 -13.30 17.15
C THR A 181 -9.32 -14.18 16.43
N LYS A 182 -8.22 -14.51 17.12
CA LYS A 182 -7.05 -15.21 16.55
C LYS A 182 -7.42 -16.42 15.68
N ALA A 183 -8.39 -17.23 16.10
CA ALA A 183 -8.80 -18.45 15.38
C ALA A 183 -9.39 -18.17 13.98
N ASN A 184 -9.84 -16.96 13.67
CA ASN A 184 -10.36 -16.62 12.36
C ASN A 184 -9.31 -16.75 11.27
N ALA A 185 -8.04 -16.45 11.57
CA ALA A 185 -6.95 -16.50 10.61
C ALA A 185 -6.79 -17.89 9.97
N GLN A 186 -7.04 -18.97 10.70
CA GLN A 186 -6.92 -20.35 10.21
C GLN A 186 -8.20 -20.93 9.57
N LYS A 187 -9.34 -20.21 9.65
CA LYS A 187 -10.62 -20.67 9.09
C LYS A 187 -10.78 -20.19 7.65
N LEU A 188 -10.86 -21.09 6.69
CA LEU A 188 -11.12 -20.76 5.28
C LEU A 188 -12.58 -20.38 5.01
N SER A 189 -13.50 -20.65 5.94
CA SER A 189 -14.93 -20.34 5.81
C SER A 189 -15.29 -18.86 6.04
N ASN A 190 -14.29 -18.00 6.33
CA ASN A 190 -14.46 -16.56 6.50
C ASN A 190 -13.31 -15.78 5.85
N HIS A 191 -13.48 -14.45 5.72
CA HIS A 191 -12.48 -13.56 5.08
C HIS A 191 -11.50 -12.91 6.08
N LEU A 192 -11.53 -13.28 7.36
CA LEU A 192 -10.80 -12.60 8.42
C LEU A 192 -9.40 -13.22 8.62
N GLY A 193 -8.37 -12.39 8.66
CA GLY A 193 -6.97 -12.81 8.70
C GLY A 193 -6.49 -13.42 7.37
N LYS A 194 -6.74 -12.70 6.27
CA LYS A 194 -6.51 -13.15 4.89
C LYS A 194 -5.87 -12.06 4.04
N VAL A 195 -5.12 -12.49 3.04
CA VAL A 195 -4.96 -11.73 1.79
C VAL A 195 -5.96 -12.30 0.79
N LEU A 196 -6.67 -11.42 0.10
CA LEU A 196 -7.77 -11.72 -0.81
C LEU A 196 -7.42 -11.23 -2.21
N ARG A 197 -7.95 -11.90 -3.24
CA ARG A 197 -7.76 -11.52 -4.65
C ARG A 197 -9.09 -11.51 -5.38
N LEU A 198 -9.35 -10.41 -6.10
CA LEU A 198 -10.48 -10.25 -7.01
C LEU A 198 -10.01 -9.75 -8.38
N ASN A 199 -10.85 -9.93 -9.39
CA ASN A 199 -10.77 -9.13 -10.60
C ASN A 199 -11.06 -7.65 -10.24
N GLU A 200 -10.60 -6.72 -11.05
CA GLU A 200 -10.82 -5.28 -10.84
C GLU A 200 -12.29 -4.86 -10.83
N ASP A 201 -13.18 -5.68 -11.38
CA ASP A 201 -14.64 -5.48 -11.35
C ASP A 201 -15.34 -6.06 -10.09
N GLY A 202 -14.60 -6.72 -9.22
CA GLY A 202 -15.10 -7.35 -7.99
C GLY A 202 -15.49 -8.82 -8.15
N THR A 203 -15.43 -9.39 -9.36
CA THR A 203 -15.67 -10.83 -9.57
C THR A 203 -14.49 -11.67 -9.07
N VAL A 204 -14.76 -12.94 -8.75
CA VAL A 204 -13.73 -13.87 -8.26
C VAL A 204 -12.96 -14.48 -9.44
N PRO A 205 -11.62 -14.37 -9.46
CA PRO A 205 -10.79 -15.05 -10.46
C PRO A 205 -10.94 -16.57 -10.36
N THR A 206 -11.15 -17.24 -11.50
CA THR A 206 -11.38 -18.70 -11.54
C THR A 206 -10.17 -19.52 -11.14
N ASP A 207 -9.00 -18.93 -11.16
CA ASP A 207 -7.72 -19.54 -10.76
C ASP A 207 -7.33 -19.26 -9.30
N ASN A 208 -8.20 -18.66 -8.48
CA ASN A 208 -7.93 -18.53 -7.05
C ASN A 208 -7.82 -19.92 -6.38
N PRO A 209 -6.97 -20.06 -5.33
CA PRO A 209 -6.59 -21.37 -4.81
C PRO A 209 -7.74 -22.17 -4.19
N PHE A 210 -8.82 -21.50 -3.76
CA PHE A 210 -9.92 -22.15 -3.05
C PHE A 210 -11.24 -22.14 -3.83
N VAL A 211 -11.22 -21.80 -5.12
CA VAL A 211 -12.41 -21.89 -5.99
C VAL A 211 -12.88 -23.35 -6.08
N GLY A 212 -14.19 -23.57 -5.93
CA GLY A 212 -14.80 -24.90 -5.98
C GLY A 212 -14.65 -25.71 -4.70
N ILE A 213 -14.14 -25.11 -3.61
CA ILE A 213 -14.08 -25.75 -2.29
C ILE A 213 -15.22 -25.22 -1.42
N ASP A 214 -16.27 -26.00 -1.18
CA ASP A 214 -17.49 -25.60 -0.47
C ASP A 214 -17.25 -25.04 0.94
N SER A 215 -16.21 -25.51 1.62
CA SER A 215 -15.85 -25.08 2.99
C SER A 215 -14.97 -23.85 3.03
N ALA A 216 -14.58 -23.28 1.88
CA ALA A 216 -13.67 -22.15 1.78
C ALA A 216 -14.28 -20.98 1.00
N LYS A 217 -13.85 -19.76 1.31
CA LYS A 217 -14.18 -18.56 0.54
C LYS A 217 -13.28 -18.47 -0.70
N SER A 218 -13.89 -18.34 -1.86
CA SER A 218 -13.22 -18.36 -3.16
C SER A 218 -12.31 -17.14 -3.39
N GLU A 219 -12.53 -16.05 -2.67
CA GLU A 219 -11.75 -14.81 -2.75
C GLU A 219 -10.38 -14.92 -2.07
N ILE A 220 -10.16 -15.94 -1.23
CA ILE A 220 -8.93 -16.11 -0.46
C ILE A 220 -7.76 -16.43 -1.39
N TRP A 221 -6.68 -15.62 -1.26
CA TRP A 221 -5.38 -15.88 -1.87
C TRP A 221 -4.43 -16.60 -0.91
N SER A 222 -4.32 -16.10 0.33
CA SER A 222 -3.55 -16.71 1.42
C SER A 222 -4.26 -16.51 2.76
N TYR A 223 -3.87 -17.26 3.79
CA TYR A 223 -4.50 -17.26 5.09
C TYR A 223 -3.49 -17.40 6.23
N GLY A 224 -3.98 -17.34 7.48
CA GLY A 224 -3.09 -17.41 8.63
C GLY A 224 -2.40 -16.09 8.94
N HIS A 225 -2.99 -14.97 8.53
CA HIS A 225 -2.52 -13.62 8.81
C HIS A 225 -3.18 -13.04 10.05
N ARG A 226 -2.46 -12.16 10.77
CA ARG A 226 -3.02 -11.41 11.89
C ARG A 226 -3.64 -10.10 11.43
N ASN A 227 -2.83 -9.19 10.91
CA ASN A 227 -3.27 -7.86 10.50
C ASN A 227 -2.30 -7.25 9.49
N PRO A 228 -2.32 -7.68 8.22
CA PRO A 228 -1.49 -7.09 7.18
C PRO A 228 -1.92 -5.64 6.90
N GLN A 229 -1.02 -4.67 7.10
CA GLN A 229 -1.29 -3.24 6.88
C GLN A 229 -0.41 -2.60 5.81
N GLY A 230 0.51 -3.34 5.24
CA GLY A 230 1.24 -2.96 4.03
C GLY A 230 1.16 -4.09 3.02
N LEU A 231 0.88 -3.75 1.77
CA LEU A 231 0.98 -4.65 0.61
C LEU A 231 1.76 -3.94 -0.49
N VAL A 232 2.55 -4.69 -1.22
CA VAL A 232 3.15 -4.25 -2.49
C VAL A 232 3.25 -5.42 -3.45
N TYR A 233 2.87 -5.17 -4.72
CA TYR A 233 3.11 -6.10 -5.81
C TYR A 233 4.34 -5.63 -6.59
N ASP A 234 5.37 -6.46 -6.61
CA ASP A 234 6.56 -6.21 -7.41
C ASP A 234 6.36 -6.79 -8.83
N ALA A 235 6.06 -5.92 -9.76
CA ALA A 235 5.81 -6.31 -11.15
C ALA A 235 7.04 -6.91 -11.85
N ALA A 236 8.26 -6.58 -11.41
CA ALA A 236 9.48 -7.09 -12.02
C ALA A 236 9.74 -8.58 -11.70
N THR A 237 9.32 -9.02 -10.52
CA THR A 237 9.43 -10.40 -10.05
C THR A 237 8.10 -11.12 -9.95
N GLU A 238 6.99 -10.44 -10.27
CA GLU A 238 5.62 -10.94 -10.14
C GLU A 238 5.31 -11.47 -8.73
N THR A 239 5.81 -10.78 -7.71
CA THR A 239 5.74 -11.22 -6.32
C THR A 239 4.91 -10.26 -5.48
N LEU A 240 3.98 -10.80 -4.71
CA LEU A 240 3.23 -10.07 -3.70
C LEU A 240 3.97 -10.13 -2.36
N TRP A 241 4.05 -9.00 -1.68
CA TRP A 241 4.65 -8.86 -0.36
C TRP A 241 3.68 -8.19 0.60
N ASP A 242 3.73 -8.57 1.87
CA ASP A 242 3.04 -7.86 2.92
C ASP A 242 3.95 -7.52 4.09
N VAL A 243 3.52 -6.54 4.89
CA VAL A 243 3.96 -6.39 6.28
C VAL A 243 2.74 -6.46 7.17
N GLU A 244 2.87 -7.24 8.24
CA GLU A 244 1.78 -7.42 9.18
C GLU A 244 2.20 -7.23 10.64
N HIS A 245 1.24 -6.79 11.44
CA HIS A 245 1.44 -6.60 12.87
C HIS A 245 1.46 -7.93 13.61
N GLY A 246 2.54 -8.19 14.32
CA GLY A 246 2.56 -9.08 15.46
C GLY A 246 1.86 -8.45 16.69
N PRO A 247 1.77 -9.18 17.81
CA PRO A 247 1.32 -8.60 19.08
C PRO A 247 2.46 -7.82 19.78
N LYS A 248 3.00 -8.31 20.86
CA LYS A 248 4.19 -7.74 21.50
C LYS A 248 5.45 -8.40 20.92
N GLY A 249 5.96 -7.86 19.80
CA GLY A 249 6.95 -8.50 18.93
C GLY A 249 6.32 -9.35 17.83
N GLY A 250 7.15 -9.81 16.88
CA GLY A 250 6.72 -10.67 15.79
C GLY A 250 5.91 -9.96 14.69
N ASP A 251 6.17 -8.69 14.44
CA ASP A 251 5.78 -8.07 13.17
C ASP A 251 6.59 -8.75 12.06
N GLU A 252 6.03 -8.88 10.87
CA GLU A 252 6.60 -9.68 9.80
C GLU A 252 6.62 -8.94 8.46
N LEU A 253 7.64 -9.23 7.65
CA LEU A 253 7.67 -9.00 6.21
C LEU A 253 7.58 -10.35 5.53
N ASN A 254 6.53 -10.59 4.78
CA ASN A 254 6.24 -11.85 4.13
C ASN A 254 6.26 -11.73 2.61
N LYS A 255 6.77 -12.77 1.94
CA LYS A 255 6.49 -13.05 0.54
C LYS A 255 5.19 -13.82 0.45
N VAL A 256 4.14 -13.21 -0.12
CA VAL A 256 2.79 -13.78 -0.12
C VAL A 256 2.57 -14.66 -1.34
N GLU A 257 2.34 -15.95 -1.12
CA GLU A 257 2.18 -16.96 -2.16
C GLU A 257 0.77 -17.56 -2.15
N LYS A 258 0.32 -17.99 -3.31
CA LYS A 258 -1.00 -18.57 -3.57
C LYS A 258 -1.28 -19.80 -2.71
N GLY A 259 -2.38 -19.79 -1.95
CA GLY A 259 -2.87 -20.92 -1.15
C GLY A 259 -2.09 -21.20 0.13
N LYS A 260 -1.08 -20.36 0.47
CA LYS A 260 -0.20 -20.59 1.61
C LYS A 260 -0.78 -20.11 2.93
N ASN A 261 -0.33 -20.76 4.02
CA ASN A 261 -0.69 -20.47 5.41
C ASN A 261 0.47 -19.76 6.12
N TYR A 262 0.25 -18.54 6.59
CA TYR A 262 1.24 -17.72 7.31
C TYR A 262 1.24 -17.92 8.83
N GLY A 263 0.51 -18.90 9.29
CA GLY A 263 0.69 -19.56 10.59
C GLY A 263 0.03 -18.90 11.79
N TRP A 264 -0.35 -17.60 11.75
CA TRP A 264 -1.02 -16.98 12.89
C TRP A 264 -2.31 -17.71 13.26
N PRO A 265 -2.58 -18.00 14.54
CA PRO A 265 -1.74 -17.81 15.74
C PRO A 265 -1.01 -19.10 16.17
N VAL A 266 -0.90 -20.10 15.27
CA VAL A 266 -0.28 -21.41 15.58
C VAL A 266 1.21 -21.26 15.75
N ILE A 267 1.84 -20.42 14.92
CA ILE A 267 3.23 -20.00 15.03
C ILE A 267 3.30 -18.48 15.16
N THR A 268 4.26 -17.94 15.90
CA THR A 268 4.57 -16.51 15.97
C THR A 268 5.89 -16.27 16.70
N TYR A 269 6.55 -15.14 16.40
CA TYR A 269 7.70 -14.63 17.14
C TYR A 269 7.32 -13.68 18.28
N GLY A 270 5.99 -13.40 18.44
CA GLY A 270 5.48 -12.50 19.45
C GLY A 270 4.80 -13.19 20.63
N ILE A 271 4.55 -12.41 21.66
CA ILE A 271 3.82 -12.84 22.88
C ILE A 271 2.60 -11.95 23.10
N ASN A 272 1.67 -12.35 23.95
CA ASN A 272 0.54 -11.49 24.35
C ASN A 272 1.03 -10.20 25.03
N TYR A 273 0.21 -9.15 25.00
CA TYR A 273 0.56 -7.86 25.61
C TYR A 273 0.77 -7.93 27.14
N ASP A 274 0.14 -8.89 27.81
CA ASP A 274 0.33 -9.19 29.23
C ASP A 274 1.64 -9.97 29.54
N GLY A 275 2.38 -10.37 28.49
CA GLY A 275 3.65 -11.10 28.59
C GLY A 275 3.51 -12.61 28.57
N THR A 276 2.29 -13.15 28.51
CA THR A 276 2.10 -14.59 28.38
C THR A 276 2.37 -15.09 26.95
N PRO A 277 2.88 -16.33 26.76
CA PRO A 277 3.07 -16.88 25.42
C PRO A 277 1.74 -17.07 24.70
N ILE A 278 1.76 -16.95 23.36
CA ILE A 278 0.65 -17.32 22.48
C ILE A 278 0.79 -18.79 22.08
N THR A 279 2.01 -19.15 21.75
CA THR A 279 2.45 -20.49 21.37
C THR A 279 3.91 -20.64 21.72
N ASP A 280 4.40 -21.88 21.86
CA ASP A 280 5.79 -22.19 22.14
C ASP A 280 6.60 -22.46 20.86
N ILE A 281 5.96 -22.37 19.68
CA ILE A 281 6.61 -22.66 18.40
C ILE A 281 6.60 -21.47 17.47
N THR A 282 7.71 -21.27 16.78
CA THR A 282 7.90 -20.22 15.77
C THR A 282 7.83 -20.74 14.35
N ALA A 283 7.92 -22.07 14.15
CA ALA A 283 7.85 -22.70 12.85
C ALA A 283 7.08 -24.02 12.91
N LYS A 284 6.34 -24.34 11.83
CA LYS A 284 5.61 -25.59 11.68
C LYS A 284 5.51 -25.97 10.20
N GLU A 285 5.60 -27.26 9.89
CA GLU A 285 5.41 -27.77 8.54
C GLU A 285 4.03 -27.35 7.98
N GLY A 286 4.02 -26.89 6.72
CA GLY A 286 2.83 -26.35 6.05
C GLY A 286 2.47 -24.93 6.42
N MET A 287 3.32 -24.22 7.17
CA MET A 287 3.19 -22.81 7.50
C MET A 287 4.45 -22.06 7.05
N GLU A 288 4.24 -20.94 6.34
CA GLU A 288 5.31 -20.14 5.78
C GLU A 288 6.02 -19.35 6.89
N GLN A 289 7.30 -19.07 6.65
CA GLN A 289 8.12 -18.27 7.54
C GLN A 289 8.31 -16.87 6.97
N PRO A 290 8.34 -15.82 7.82
CA PRO A 290 8.62 -14.48 7.35
C PRO A 290 10.04 -14.37 6.77
N VAL A 291 10.18 -13.49 5.79
CA VAL A 291 11.49 -13.11 5.23
C VAL A 291 12.26 -12.25 6.22
N HIS A 292 11.56 -11.43 6.99
CA HIS A 292 12.08 -10.63 8.08
C HIS A 292 11.03 -10.50 9.18
N TYR A 293 11.46 -10.42 10.45
CA TYR A 293 10.56 -10.15 11.57
C TYR A 293 11.21 -9.21 12.59
N TRP A 294 10.36 -8.48 13.32
CA TRP A 294 10.81 -7.51 14.31
C TRP A 294 10.44 -7.93 15.73
N VAL A 295 11.44 -7.97 16.60
CA VAL A 295 11.27 -8.11 18.06
C VAL A 295 12.20 -7.11 18.74
N PRO A 296 11.67 -6.08 19.42
CA PRO A 296 10.25 -5.81 19.68
C PRO A 296 9.47 -5.40 18.43
N SER A 297 8.12 -5.44 18.51
CA SER A 297 7.25 -4.90 17.46
C SER A 297 7.53 -3.42 17.20
N ILE A 298 7.63 -3.06 15.93
CA ILE A 298 7.68 -1.67 15.46
C ILE A 298 6.30 -1.15 15.05
N ALA A 299 5.29 -2.02 15.03
CA ALA A 299 3.95 -1.85 14.48
C ALA A 299 4.04 -1.43 13.00
N THR A 300 4.43 -2.38 12.16
CA THR A 300 4.67 -2.21 10.73
C THR A 300 3.43 -1.71 9.99
N CYS A 301 3.59 -0.68 9.15
CA CYS A 301 2.52 -0.17 8.34
C CYS A 301 3.10 0.50 7.09
N GLY A 302 2.29 0.64 6.03
CA GLY A 302 2.80 1.19 4.77
C GLY A 302 4.06 0.45 4.28
N LEU A 303 3.99 -0.06 3.07
CA LEU A 303 5.07 -0.84 2.47
C LEU A 303 5.27 -0.36 1.03
N VAL A 304 6.51 -0.08 0.67
CA VAL A 304 6.90 0.16 -0.72
C VAL A 304 8.19 -0.59 -1.03
N ARG A 305 8.28 -1.19 -2.22
CA ARG A 305 9.56 -1.62 -2.79
C ARG A 305 10.06 -0.50 -3.70
N VAL A 306 11.23 0.03 -3.41
CA VAL A 306 11.79 1.17 -4.15
C VAL A 306 12.11 0.73 -5.58
N GLY A 307 11.34 1.26 -6.55
CA GLY A 307 11.51 0.95 -7.98
C GLY A 307 12.23 2.05 -8.76
N SER A 308 12.25 3.27 -8.23
CA SER A 308 12.77 4.44 -8.90
C SER A 308 14.30 4.50 -8.96
N ASP A 309 14.83 4.93 -10.11
CA ASP A 309 16.26 5.24 -10.30
C ASP A 309 16.70 6.52 -9.57
N GLN A 310 15.78 7.29 -9.03
CA GLN A 310 16.10 8.47 -8.19
C GLN A 310 16.78 8.08 -6.87
N TYR A 311 16.59 6.82 -6.42
CA TYR A 311 17.20 6.30 -5.20
C TYR A 311 18.07 5.08 -5.51
N PRO A 312 19.21 5.24 -6.22
CA PRO A 312 20.00 4.11 -6.69
C PRO A 312 20.53 3.24 -5.54
N GLY A 313 20.84 3.84 -4.39
CA GLY A 313 21.30 3.13 -3.20
C GLY A 313 20.21 2.30 -2.50
N TRP A 314 18.92 2.60 -2.76
CA TRP A 314 17.79 1.89 -2.15
C TRP A 314 16.98 1.08 -3.16
N LYS A 315 17.31 1.14 -4.45
CA LYS A 315 16.55 0.42 -5.49
C LYS A 315 16.44 -1.07 -5.20
N GLY A 316 15.22 -1.59 -5.24
CA GLY A 316 14.89 -2.97 -4.88
C GLY A 316 14.75 -3.26 -3.38
N ASN A 317 15.09 -2.31 -2.49
CA ASN A 317 14.87 -2.46 -1.06
C ASN A 317 13.42 -2.16 -0.69
N PHE A 318 12.97 -2.65 0.46
CA PHE A 318 11.69 -2.32 1.04
C PHE A 318 11.83 -1.15 2.02
N LEU A 319 10.88 -0.21 1.97
CA LEU A 319 10.69 0.77 3.04
C LEU A 319 9.38 0.47 3.75
N VAL A 320 9.47 0.34 5.06
CA VAL A 320 8.38 -0.04 5.97
C VAL A 320 8.15 1.07 6.98
N GLY A 321 6.91 1.54 7.08
CA GLY A 321 6.53 2.50 8.11
C GLY A 321 6.41 1.83 9.49
N ALA A 322 6.91 2.49 10.54
CA ALA A 322 6.79 2.06 11.92
C ALA A 322 5.88 3.02 12.70
N LEU A 323 4.73 2.51 13.18
CA LEU A 323 3.80 3.29 13.99
C LEU A 323 4.27 3.44 15.44
N ALA A 324 4.75 2.34 16.05
CA ALA A 324 5.14 2.33 17.46
C ALA A 324 6.49 3.02 17.70
N LEU A 325 7.46 2.77 16.84
CA LEU A 325 8.81 3.30 16.97
C LEU A 325 9.08 4.53 16.12
N THR A 326 8.05 5.07 15.44
CA THR A 326 8.02 6.41 14.80
C THR A 326 9.15 6.67 13.80
N HIS A 327 9.45 5.70 12.93
CA HIS A 327 10.50 5.80 11.92
C HIS A 327 10.09 5.09 10.61
N VAL A 328 10.90 5.21 9.57
CA VAL A 328 10.87 4.34 8.40
C VAL A 328 11.98 3.31 8.54
N HIS A 329 11.67 2.05 8.28
CA HIS A 329 12.63 0.95 8.30
C HIS A 329 12.96 0.52 6.87
N ARG A 330 14.24 0.49 6.48
CA ARG A 330 14.70 -0.04 5.21
C ARG A 330 15.13 -1.48 5.38
N VAL A 331 14.59 -2.38 4.58
CA VAL A 331 14.94 -3.80 4.57
C VAL A 331 15.50 -4.18 3.22
N GLU A 332 16.69 -4.74 3.23
CA GLU A 332 17.35 -5.31 2.04
C GLU A 332 17.11 -6.81 2.00
N VAL A 333 16.59 -7.29 0.88
CA VAL A 333 16.25 -8.70 0.66
C VAL A 333 17.06 -9.24 -0.50
N SER A 334 17.72 -10.39 -0.31
CA SER A 334 18.50 -11.06 -1.37
C SER A 334 17.60 -11.67 -2.45
N ALA A 335 18.22 -12.11 -3.54
CA ALA A 335 17.53 -12.83 -4.62
C ALA A 335 16.84 -14.11 -4.16
N GLU A 336 17.34 -14.73 -3.08
CA GLU A 336 16.76 -15.92 -2.44
C GLU A 336 15.63 -15.57 -1.44
N ASN A 337 15.17 -14.32 -1.43
CA ASN A 337 14.13 -13.81 -0.53
C ASN A 337 14.50 -13.97 0.97
N LYS A 338 15.75 -13.66 1.31
CA LYS A 338 16.20 -13.58 2.71
C LYS A 338 16.54 -12.16 3.07
N SER A 339 16.12 -11.69 4.23
CA SER A 339 16.59 -10.41 4.77
C SER A 339 18.08 -10.51 5.03
N VAL A 340 18.85 -9.63 4.41
CA VAL A 340 20.32 -9.59 4.55
C VAL A 340 20.80 -8.38 5.32
N HIS A 341 20.00 -7.34 5.39
CA HIS A 341 20.31 -6.13 6.12
C HIS A 341 19.06 -5.31 6.40
N ASP A 342 19.05 -4.55 7.48
CA ASP A 342 18.02 -3.59 7.82
C ASP A 342 18.61 -2.31 8.43
N GLU A 343 17.96 -1.17 8.17
CA GLU A 343 18.41 0.15 8.59
C GLU A 343 17.23 1.02 9.01
N LYS A 344 17.40 1.78 10.09
CA LYS A 344 16.42 2.78 10.53
C LYS A 344 16.67 4.10 9.81
N LEU A 345 15.64 4.60 9.14
CA LEU A 345 15.59 5.91 8.50
C LEU A 345 14.58 6.81 9.20
N LEU A 346 14.77 8.13 9.14
CA LEU A 346 13.78 9.11 9.61
C LEU A 346 13.33 8.86 11.07
N ASP A 347 14.29 8.69 11.98
CA ASP A 347 13.97 8.41 13.40
C ASP A 347 13.15 9.54 14.03
N LYS A 348 12.12 9.19 14.80
CA LYS A 348 11.25 10.11 15.57
C LYS A 348 10.43 11.11 14.73
N ILE A 349 10.14 10.80 13.47
CA ILE A 349 9.31 11.68 12.62
C ILE A 349 7.81 11.64 12.97
N GLY A 350 7.38 10.73 13.81
CA GLY A 350 5.98 10.47 14.13
C GLY A 350 5.55 9.07 13.72
N ARG A 351 4.29 8.74 14.02
CA ARG A 351 3.70 7.43 13.71
C ARG A 351 3.51 7.27 12.20
N VAL A 352 4.41 6.53 11.55
CA VAL A 352 4.41 6.36 10.09
C VAL A 352 3.30 5.41 9.67
N ARG A 353 2.29 5.91 8.93
CA ARG A 353 1.14 5.15 8.46
C ARG A 353 1.26 4.71 7.01
N ALA A 354 1.76 5.57 6.14
CA ALA A 354 1.94 5.25 4.73
C ALA A 354 3.36 5.59 4.28
N VAL A 355 3.90 4.74 3.42
CA VAL A 355 5.12 4.97 2.63
C VAL A 355 4.76 4.59 1.22
N VAL A 356 4.85 5.53 0.28
CA VAL A 356 4.44 5.33 -1.11
C VAL A 356 5.44 5.97 -2.07
N GLN A 357 5.52 5.45 -3.29
CA GLN A 357 6.28 6.04 -4.38
C GLN A 357 5.31 6.70 -5.37
N SER A 358 5.55 7.99 -5.67
CA SER A 358 4.74 8.71 -6.65
C SER A 358 5.03 8.24 -8.09
N PRO A 359 4.15 8.55 -9.05
CA PRO A 359 4.40 8.24 -10.48
C PRO A 359 5.71 8.82 -11.02
N GLU A 360 6.17 9.96 -10.49
CA GLU A 360 7.45 10.59 -10.84
C GLU A 360 8.65 9.91 -10.16
N GLY A 361 8.41 8.91 -9.33
CA GLY A 361 9.43 8.12 -8.66
C GLY A 361 9.88 8.63 -7.30
N PHE A 362 9.32 9.72 -6.78
CA PHE A 362 9.64 10.22 -5.43
C PHE A 362 8.95 9.41 -4.33
N LEU A 363 9.64 9.28 -3.22
CA LEU A 363 9.10 8.62 -2.02
C LEU A 363 8.41 9.64 -1.12
N TYR A 364 7.22 9.26 -0.64
CA TYR A 364 6.42 10.05 0.29
C TYR A 364 6.08 9.24 1.53
N VAL A 365 5.98 9.95 2.66
CA VAL A 365 5.66 9.38 3.95
C VAL A 365 4.50 10.16 4.56
N ALA A 366 3.46 9.47 5.03
CA ALA A 366 2.42 10.09 5.84
C ALA A 366 2.50 9.59 7.28
N THR A 367 2.42 10.52 8.24
CA THR A 367 2.42 10.23 9.68
C THR A 367 1.07 10.56 10.31
N GLU A 368 0.57 9.68 11.21
CA GLU A 368 -0.69 9.90 11.93
C GLU A 368 -0.58 11.00 12.99
N SER A 369 0.57 11.08 13.65
CA SER A 369 0.82 12.02 14.76
C SER A 369 2.32 12.35 14.83
N PRO A 370 2.68 13.61 14.52
CA PRO A 370 1.82 14.64 13.97
C PRO A 370 1.27 14.26 12.59
N GLY A 371 0.07 14.76 12.23
CA GLY A 371 -0.57 14.50 10.93
C GLY A 371 0.08 15.31 9.82
N MET A 372 0.94 14.69 9.00
CA MET A 372 1.67 15.37 7.95
C MET A 372 2.03 14.43 6.79
N VAL A 373 2.32 15.03 5.66
CA VAL A 373 2.92 14.36 4.49
C VAL A 373 4.31 14.95 4.25
N LEU A 374 5.28 14.06 4.14
CA LEU A 374 6.68 14.37 3.86
C LEU A 374 7.06 13.79 2.48
N LYS A 375 7.96 14.47 1.78
CA LYS A 375 8.62 14.00 0.57
C LYS A 375 10.09 13.75 0.86
N ILE A 376 10.60 12.58 0.50
CA ILE A 376 12.02 12.26 0.57
C ILE A 376 12.68 12.75 -0.71
N ILE A 377 13.69 13.60 -0.59
CA ILE A 377 14.40 14.20 -1.72
C ILE A 377 15.75 13.50 -1.89
N PRO A 378 15.98 12.77 -2.99
CA PRO A 378 17.29 12.13 -3.22
C PRO A 378 18.39 13.17 -3.39
N GLN A 379 19.60 12.85 -2.91
CA GLN A 379 20.79 13.69 -3.00
C GLN A 379 21.98 12.95 -3.63
#